data_d47eb9fbc2c7c735c5075a5ca9e5ccee
#
_entry.id   d47eb9fbc2c7c735c5075a5ca9e5ccee
#
_cell.length_a   1.000
_cell.length_b   1.000
_cell.length_c   1.000
_cell.angle_alpha   90.00
_cell.angle_beta   90.00
_cell.angle_gamma   90.00
#
_symmetry.space_group_name_H-M   'P 1'
#
loop_
_entity.id
_entity.type
_entity.pdbx_description
1 polymer ?
#
loop_
_entity_poly.entity_id
_entity_poly.type
_entity_poly.pdbx_seq_one_letter_code
_entity_poly.pdbx_strand_id
1 'polypeptide(L)'
;MEKKKTGGKPTEFKEQFFLKQITEKPPSNVTCDPTKPDCAYEIDHVYGFSGDRNKNMLHFGKNNNEIVFSTAALGVVQDLTTRKQRFFGGGEKDKDAEKYLPNWPSHQDDITTLDIAGGENRNIIASGECGKMSTVHIWDSNTMTSIANFSLGGTAKGVAALSISPC
;
A
#
# COMPACT_ATOMS: atom_id res chain seq x y z
N MET A 1 -19.33 -53.64 -6.13
CA MET A 1 -18.42 -52.90 -7.06
C MET A 1 -17.91 -51.69 -6.29
N GLU A 2 -16.73 -51.86 -5.68
CA GLU A 2 -16.07 -50.76 -4.94
C GLU A 2 -15.29 -49.90 -5.89
N LYS A 3 -15.56 -48.60 -5.92
CA LYS A 3 -14.74 -47.60 -6.66
C LYS A 3 -13.51 -47.30 -5.87
N LYS A 4 -12.34 -47.81 -6.29
CA LYS A 4 -11.01 -47.37 -5.83
C LYS A 4 -10.87 -45.88 -6.10
N LYS A 5 -10.78 -45.05 -5.05
CA LYS A 5 -10.29 -43.69 -5.11
C LYS A 5 -8.76 -43.75 -5.32
N THR A 6 -8.31 -43.46 -6.52
CA THR A 6 -6.89 -43.19 -6.79
C THR A 6 -6.56 -41.80 -6.25
N GLY A 7 -6.14 -41.73 -4.98
CA GLY A 7 -5.53 -40.55 -4.43
C GLY A 7 -4.16 -40.36 -5.06
N GLY A 8 -4.03 -39.47 -6.02
CA GLY A 8 -2.76 -38.99 -6.50
C GLY A 8 -2.03 -38.29 -5.35
N LYS A 9 -0.83 -38.79 -4.99
CA LYS A 9 0.05 -38.08 -4.06
C LYS A 9 0.33 -36.69 -4.62
N PRO A 10 0.29 -35.64 -3.80
CA PRO A 10 0.73 -34.32 -4.22
C PRO A 10 2.18 -34.44 -4.73
N THR A 11 2.43 -33.95 -5.90
CA THR A 11 3.74 -34.01 -6.54
C THR A 11 4.76 -33.27 -5.68
N GLU A 12 5.71 -33.99 -5.10
CA GLU A 12 6.90 -33.48 -4.39
C GLU A 12 7.77 -32.53 -5.24
N PHE A 13 7.36 -32.30 -6.48
CA PHE A 13 8.13 -31.58 -7.48
C PHE A 13 8.30 -30.07 -7.20
N LYS A 14 7.36 -29.45 -6.48
CA LYS A 14 7.44 -28.01 -6.20
C LYS A 14 8.39 -27.67 -5.06
N GLU A 15 8.47 -28.50 -4.02
CA GLU A 15 9.35 -28.22 -2.88
C GLU A 15 10.84 -28.38 -3.21
N GLN A 16 11.19 -29.35 -4.03
CA GLN A 16 12.60 -29.56 -4.39
C GLN A 16 13.19 -28.46 -5.29
N PHE A 17 12.37 -27.78 -6.09
CA PHE A 17 12.84 -26.72 -6.96
C PHE A 17 13.15 -25.43 -6.17
N PHE A 18 12.32 -25.10 -5.19
CA PHE A 18 12.55 -23.94 -4.33
C PHE A 18 13.69 -24.17 -3.33
N LEU A 19 13.79 -25.35 -2.74
CA LEU A 19 14.85 -25.67 -1.77
C LEU A 19 16.25 -25.68 -2.42
N LYS A 20 16.40 -26.04 -3.68
CA LYS A 20 17.70 -26.00 -4.36
C LYS A 20 18.22 -24.61 -4.65
N GLN A 21 17.34 -23.60 -4.75
CA GLN A 21 17.75 -22.22 -5.00
C GLN A 21 18.11 -21.46 -3.72
N ILE A 22 17.72 -21.96 -2.54
CA ILE A 22 17.91 -21.28 -1.23
C ILE A 22 19.05 -21.93 -0.41
N THR A 23 19.78 -22.90 -0.94
CA THR A 23 20.77 -23.67 -0.18
C THR A 23 22.18 -23.10 -0.16
N GLU A 24 22.43 -21.88 -0.60
CA GLU A 24 23.65 -21.21 -0.21
C GLU A 24 23.53 -20.77 1.26
N LYS A 25 24.16 -21.52 2.14
CA LYS A 25 24.28 -21.13 3.54
C LYS A 25 24.99 -19.78 3.58
N PRO A 26 24.45 -18.79 4.30
CA PRO A 26 25.16 -17.54 4.50
C PRO A 26 26.54 -17.85 5.12
N PRO A 27 27.58 -17.10 4.74
CA PRO A 27 28.91 -17.30 5.32
C PRO A 27 28.82 -17.27 6.86
N SER A 28 29.47 -18.23 7.52
CA SER A 28 29.41 -18.40 8.97
C SER A 28 30.02 -17.25 9.78
N ASN A 29 30.65 -16.29 9.09
CA ASN A 29 31.31 -15.11 9.65
C ASN A 29 30.58 -13.80 9.40
N VAL A 30 29.32 -13.85 8.94
CA VAL A 30 28.51 -12.63 8.81
C VAL A 30 28.05 -12.21 10.19
N THR A 31 28.67 -11.18 10.71
CA THR A 31 28.16 -10.42 11.86
C THR A 31 27.09 -9.46 11.37
N CYS A 32 25.88 -9.60 11.94
CA CYS A 32 24.81 -8.64 11.67
C CYS A 32 25.19 -7.31 12.34
N ASP A 33 25.44 -6.28 11.56
CA ASP A 33 25.64 -4.93 12.06
C ASP A 33 24.27 -4.28 12.27
N PRO A 34 23.85 -3.99 13.51
CA PRO A 34 22.56 -3.36 13.79
C PRO A 34 22.57 -1.84 13.61
N THR A 35 23.70 -1.25 13.20
CA THR A 35 23.78 0.18 13.00
C THR A 35 22.92 0.61 11.80
N LYS A 36 22.29 1.79 11.93
CA LYS A 36 21.51 2.36 10.82
C LYS A 36 22.48 2.69 9.67
N PRO A 37 22.15 2.33 8.41
CA PRO A 37 22.94 2.75 7.26
C PRO A 37 23.13 4.27 7.22
N ASP A 38 24.29 4.73 6.76
CA ASP A 38 24.62 6.16 6.62
C ASP A 38 23.79 6.85 5.52
N CYS A 39 23.09 6.06 4.68
CA CYS A 39 22.24 6.57 3.60
C CYS A 39 20.80 6.13 3.80
N ALA A 40 19.84 7.00 3.47
CA ALA A 40 18.43 6.70 3.36
C ALA A 40 18.05 6.56 1.89
N TYR A 41 17.12 5.64 1.60
CA TYR A 41 16.52 5.52 0.29
C TYR A 41 15.19 6.27 0.28
N GLU A 42 14.96 7.05 -0.76
CA GLU A 42 13.69 7.70 -1.04
C GLU A 42 13.01 7.01 -2.22
N ILE A 43 11.67 7.02 -2.23
CA ILE A 43 10.91 6.48 -3.35
C ILE A 43 10.98 7.51 -4.49
N ASP A 44 11.59 7.13 -5.60
CA ASP A 44 11.65 7.96 -6.81
C ASP A 44 10.48 7.70 -7.74
N HIS A 45 10.17 6.42 -7.97
CA HIS A 45 9.09 6.02 -8.86
C HIS A 45 8.50 4.66 -8.49
N VAL A 46 7.17 4.53 -8.55
CA VAL A 46 6.47 3.25 -8.42
C VAL A 46 5.86 2.84 -9.74
N TYR A 47 6.01 1.57 -10.07
CA TYR A 47 5.42 0.93 -11.22
C TYR A 47 4.30 0.01 -10.75
N GLY A 48 3.18 0.09 -11.42
CA GLY A 48 2.06 -0.77 -11.13
C GLY A 48 0.84 -0.03 -10.60
N PHE A 49 -0.29 -0.67 -10.79
CA PHE A 49 -1.60 -0.20 -10.41
C PHE A 49 -2.48 -1.42 -10.13
N SER A 50 -3.14 -1.43 -8.99
CA SER A 50 -4.06 -2.50 -8.63
C SER A 50 -5.48 -2.15 -9.07
N GLY A 51 -5.85 -2.49 -10.32
CA GLY A 51 -7.19 -2.29 -10.88
C GLY A 51 -8.09 -3.51 -10.87
N ASP A 52 -7.60 -4.65 -10.41
CA ASP A 52 -8.24 -5.95 -10.46
C ASP A 52 -9.34 -6.10 -9.40
N ARG A 53 -9.06 -5.70 -8.18
CA ARG A 53 -9.96 -5.89 -7.01
C ARG A 53 -10.68 -4.62 -6.59
N ASN A 54 -10.18 -3.47 -6.99
CA ASN A 54 -10.63 -2.18 -6.49
C ASN A 54 -11.23 -1.34 -7.62
N LYS A 55 -12.40 -0.79 -7.38
CA LYS A 55 -13.06 0.13 -8.32
C LYS A 55 -12.76 1.57 -7.94
N ASN A 56 -12.76 2.46 -8.94
CA ASN A 56 -12.57 3.90 -8.75
C ASN A 56 -11.24 4.29 -8.08
N MET A 57 -10.16 3.61 -8.46
CA MET A 57 -8.83 3.86 -7.88
C MET A 57 -7.98 4.82 -8.72
N LEU A 58 -8.54 5.40 -9.78
CA LEU A 58 -7.87 6.32 -10.68
C LEU A 58 -8.74 7.55 -10.90
N HIS A 59 -8.22 8.71 -10.55
CA HIS A 59 -8.90 10.00 -10.69
C HIS A 59 -7.99 11.03 -11.37
N PHE A 60 -8.59 12.02 -12.01
CA PHE A 60 -7.86 13.22 -12.38
C PHE A 60 -7.66 14.11 -11.15
N GLY A 61 -6.46 14.61 -10.95
CA GLY A 61 -6.11 15.50 -9.85
C GLY A 61 -6.71 16.92 -10.02
N LYS A 62 -6.25 17.84 -9.17
CA LYS A 62 -6.66 19.26 -9.24
C LYS A 62 -6.34 19.88 -10.59
N ASN A 63 -5.17 19.58 -11.10
CA ASN A 63 -4.76 19.98 -12.43
C ASN A 63 -5.17 18.86 -13.41
N ASN A 64 -5.78 19.20 -14.53
CA ASN A 64 -6.18 18.20 -15.54
C ASN A 64 -4.99 17.41 -16.12
N ASN A 65 -3.78 17.79 -15.80
CA ASN A 65 -2.54 17.13 -16.18
C ASN A 65 -1.99 16.19 -15.09
N GLU A 66 -2.70 16.00 -14.01
CA GLU A 66 -2.32 15.09 -12.92
C GLU A 66 -3.33 13.96 -12.78
N ILE A 67 -2.83 12.77 -12.48
CA ILE A 67 -3.65 11.63 -12.09
C ILE A 67 -3.30 11.22 -10.65
N VAL A 68 -4.32 10.76 -9.95
CA VAL A 68 -4.23 10.25 -8.59
C VAL A 68 -4.64 8.77 -8.60
N PHE A 69 -3.81 7.94 -8.06
CA PHE A 69 -4.07 6.50 -7.94
C PHE A 69 -3.37 5.93 -6.69
N SER A 70 -3.56 4.66 -6.42
CA SER A 70 -2.85 3.98 -5.33
C SER A 70 -2.08 2.76 -5.81
N THR A 71 -1.01 2.47 -5.11
CA THR A 71 -0.20 1.26 -5.28
C THR A 71 0.17 0.73 -3.91
N ALA A 72 -0.31 -0.46 -3.55
CA ALA A 72 -0.18 -0.99 -2.20
C ALA A 72 -0.63 0.04 -1.13
N ALA A 73 0.20 0.38 -0.18
CA ALA A 73 -0.07 1.36 0.88
C ALA A 73 0.24 2.81 0.49
N LEU A 74 0.55 3.09 -0.79
CA LEU A 74 0.93 4.41 -1.25
C LEU A 74 -0.19 5.08 -2.03
N GLY A 75 -0.52 6.32 -1.67
CA GLY A 75 -1.22 7.25 -2.55
C GLY A 75 -0.22 7.90 -3.51
N VAL A 76 -0.50 7.91 -4.78
CA VAL A 76 0.39 8.43 -5.83
C VAL A 76 -0.30 9.55 -6.59
N VAL A 77 0.39 10.67 -6.75
CA VAL A 77 0.00 11.76 -7.64
C VAL A 77 1.06 11.87 -8.73
N GLN A 78 0.68 11.63 -9.97
CA GLN A 78 1.59 11.64 -11.10
C GLN A 78 1.24 12.75 -12.09
N ASP A 79 2.22 13.56 -12.44
CA ASP A 79 2.12 14.51 -13.55
C ASP A 79 2.25 13.76 -14.88
N LEU A 80 1.27 13.96 -15.76
CA LEU A 80 1.19 13.26 -17.04
C LEU A 80 2.21 13.76 -18.07
N THR A 81 2.68 14.99 -17.96
CA THR A 81 3.67 15.58 -18.88
C THR A 81 5.09 15.17 -18.49
N THR A 82 5.43 15.40 -17.23
CA THR A 82 6.79 15.14 -16.73
C THR A 82 6.99 13.73 -16.26
N ARG A 83 5.89 12.98 -16.01
CA ARG A 83 5.85 11.66 -15.38
C ARG A 83 6.44 11.60 -13.98
N LYS A 84 6.68 12.73 -13.35
CA LYS A 84 7.12 12.78 -11.97
C LYS A 84 5.99 12.37 -11.04
N GLN A 85 6.35 11.61 -10.01
CA GLN A 85 5.43 11.14 -8.99
C GLN A 85 5.70 11.82 -7.65
N ARG A 86 4.63 12.01 -6.87
CA ARG A 86 4.66 12.43 -5.48
C ARG A 86 3.87 11.41 -4.68
N PHE A 87 4.28 11.14 -3.44
CA PHE A 87 3.75 10.02 -2.67
C PHE A 87 3.14 10.48 -1.36
N PHE A 88 1.96 9.97 -1.08
CA PHE A 88 1.37 9.97 0.27
C PHE A 88 1.65 8.62 0.90
N GLY A 89 2.47 8.59 1.93
CA GLY A 89 2.95 7.37 2.57
C GLY A 89 4.40 7.01 2.16
N GLY A 90 4.84 5.82 2.58
CA GLY A 90 6.19 5.32 2.28
C GLY A 90 7.32 5.99 3.04
N GLY A 91 7.00 6.85 4.01
CA GLY A 91 7.99 7.44 4.90
C GLY A 91 8.63 6.43 5.85
N GLU A 92 9.72 6.82 6.49
CA GLU A 92 10.43 6.01 7.46
C GLU A 92 9.50 5.63 8.63
N LYS A 93 9.32 4.34 8.84
CA LYS A 93 8.57 3.84 10.00
C LYS A 93 9.41 4.08 11.24
N ASP A 94 8.83 4.76 12.21
CA ASP A 94 9.47 4.91 13.50
C ASP A 94 9.67 3.52 14.13
N LYS A 95 10.93 3.15 14.40
CA LYS A 95 11.30 1.82 14.91
C LYS A 95 10.71 1.52 16.29
N ASP A 96 10.35 2.57 17.03
CA ASP A 96 9.76 2.46 18.36
C ASP A 96 8.23 2.26 18.33
N ALA A 97 7.62 2.34 17.18
CA ALA A 97 6.19 2.06 17.00
C ALA A 97 5.94 0.54 16.90
N GLU A 98 6.24 -0.20 17.97
CA GLU A 98 5.87 -1.62 18.10
C GLU A 98 4.35 -1.87 18.13
N LYS A 99 3.55 -0.83 18.15
CA LYS A 99 2.09 -0.91 18.14
C LYS A 99 1.53 -0.11 16.98
N TYR A 100 0.61 -0.73 16.26
CA TYR A 100 -0.31 -0.05 15.34
C TYR A 100 -1.00 1.10 16.09
N LEU A 101 -0.46 2.31 15.96
CA LEU A 101 -1.06 3.47 16.59
C LEU A 101 -2.22 3.95 15.72
N PRO A 102 -3.38 4.27 16.32
CA PRO A 102 -4.54 4.77 15.58
C PRO A 102 -4.29 6.14 14.89
N ASN A 103 -3.17 6.77 15.12
CA ASN A 103 -2.77 8.08 14.59
C ASN A 103 -1.58 7.99 13.62
N TRP A 104 -1.40 6.90 12.92
CA TRP A 104 -0.33 6.77 11.95
C TRP A 104 -0.48 7.82 10.82
N PRO A 105 0.60 8.50 10.40
CA PRO A 105 0.52 9.59 9.42
C PRO A 105 0.17 9.14 8.00
N SER A 106 0.21 7.84 7.72
CA SER A 106 -0.06 7.26 6.40
C SER A 106 -0.59 5.84 6.50
N HIS A 107 -1.00 5.26 5.38
CA HIS A 107 -1.45 3.87 5.30
C HIS A 107 -0.35 2.86 5.63
N GLN A 108 -0.74 1.75 6.25
CA GLN A 108 0.14 0.66 6.65
C GLN A 108 -0.09 -0.62 5.85
N ASP A 109 -1.24 -0.71 5.20
CA ASP A 109 -1.67 -1.86 4.41
C ASP A 109 -2.25 -1.38 3.07
N ASP A 110 -2.65 -2.30 2.21
CA ASP A 110 -3.12 -2.00 0.86
C ASP A 110 -4.33 -1.05 0.86
N ILE A 111 -4.23 0.02 0.11
CA ILE A 111 -5.34 0.94 -0.15
C ILE A 111 -6.35 0.23 -1.06
N THR A 112 -7.58 0.12 -0.58
CA THR A 112 -8.67 -0.60 -1.27
C THR A 112 -9.71 0.32 -1.87
N THR A 113 -9.73 1.58 -1.47
CA THR A 113 -10.67 2.59 -1.99
C THR A 113 -10.05 3.97 -1.93
N LEU A 114 -10.37 4.78 -2.91
CA LEU A 114 -9.88 6.14 -3.06
C LEU A 114 -10.99 7.00 -3.68
N ASP A 115 -11.15 8.22 -3.19
CA ASP A 115 -12.03 9.22 -3.78
C ASP A 115 -11.40 10.62 -3.66
N ILE A 116 -11.82 11.52 -4.54
CA ILE A 116 -11.32 12.89 -4.61
C ILE A 116 -12.47 13.89 -4.50
N ALA A 117 -12.25 14.94 -3.76
CA ALA A 117 -13.25 15.99 -3.60
C ALA A 117 -13.57 16.69 -4.92
N GLY A 118 -14.81 17.14 -5.06
CA GLY A 118 -15.28 17.87 -6.25
C GLY A 118 -14.87 19.35 -6.25
N GLY A 119 -15.08 20.00 -7.39
CA GLY A 119 -14.92 21.46 -7.55
C GLY A 119 -13.49 21.96 -7.33
N GLU A 120 -13.35 23.02 -6.57
CA GLU A 120 -12.06 23.66 -6.27
C GLU A 120 -11.19 22.85 -5.29
N ASN A 121 -11.83 21.94 -4.54
CA ASN A 121 -11.19 21.12 -3.51
C ASN A 121 -10.60 19.81 -4.02
N ARG A 122 -10.38 19.67 -5.32
CA ARG A 122 -9.83 18.45 -5.95
C ARG A 122 -8.41 18.08 -5.51
N ASN A 123 -7.79 18.86 -4.65
CA ASN A 123 -6.58 18.49 -3.94
C ASN A 123 -6.84 17.64 -2.68
N ILE A 124 -8.07 17.60 -2.18
CA ILE A 124 -8.44 16.79 -1.02
C ILE A 124 -8.80 15.38 -1.49
N ILE A 125 -8.08 14.42 -0.96
CA ILE A 125 -8.24 13.01 -1.31
C ILE A 125 -8.57 12.24 -0.04
N ALA A 126 -9.50 11.31 -0.15
CA ALA A 126 -9.76 10.33 0.88
C ALA A 126 -9.37 8.95 0.39
N SER A 127 -8.70 8.18 1.23
CA SER A 127 -8.30 6.81 0.93
C SER A 127 -8.51 5.90 2.13
N GLY A 128 -8.92 4.67 1.87
CA GLY A 128 -9.18 3.66 2.88
C GLY A 128 -8.37 2.40 2.61
N GLU A 129 -7.84 1.80 3.65
CA GLU A 129 -7.02 0.59 3.56
C GLU A 129 -7.77 -0.66 4.04
N CYS A 130 -7.26 -1.82 3.65
CA CYS A 130 -7.59 -3.09 4.29
C CYS A 130 -6.61 -3.37 5.44
N GLY A 131 -6.82 -4.47 6.15
CA GLY A 131 -5.90 -4.94 7.16
C GLY A 131 -6.52 -5.11 8.54
N LYS A 132 -5.68 -5.39 9.51
CA LYS A 132 -6.12 -5.70 10.88
C LYS A 132 -6.63 -4.47 11.62
N MET A 133 -6.10 -3.32 11.30
CA MET A 133 -6.47 -2.02 11.88
C MET A 133 -6.69 -1.01 10.76
N SER A 134 -7.75 -1.25 9.98
CA SER A 134 -8.07 -0.43 8.81
C SER A 134 -8.32 1.01 9.18
N THR A 135 -7.71 1.90 8.44
CA THR A 135 -7.85 3.35 8.61
C THR A 135 -8.34 4.02 7.33
N VAL A 136 -8.99 5.14 7.51
CA VAL A 136 -9.28 6.09 6.43
C VAL A 136 -8.44 7.33 6.65
N HIS A 137 -7.71 7.75 5.64
CA HIS A 137 -6.97 9.00 5.64
C HIS A 137 -7.60 10.01 4.70
N ILE A 138 -7.68 11.26 5.16
CA ILE A 138 -7.95 12.43 4.31
C ILE A 138 -6.65 13.20 4.22
N TRP A 139 -6.19 13.44 3.01
CA TRP A 139 -4.89 14.04 2.75
C TRP A 139 -4.92 15.03 1.58
N ASP A 140 -3.95 15.93 1.54
CA ASP A 140 -3.80 16.93 0.49
C ASP A 140 -2.75 16.50 -0.53
N SER A 141 -3.15 16.44 -1.80
CA SER A 141 -2.27 16.09 -2.92
C SER A 141 -1.18 17.13 -3.22
N ASN A 142 -1.31 18.35 -2.73
CA ASN A 142 -0.28 19.38 -2.90
C ASN A 142 0.86 19.19 -1.88
N THR A 143 0.50 18.91 -0.62
CA THR A 143 1.47 18.80 0.49
C THR A 143 1.87 17.37 0.80
N MET A 144 1.12 16.38 0.30
CA MET A 144 1.30 14.96 0.61
C MET A 144 1.22 14.64 2.11
N THR A 145 0.44 15.42 2.84
CA THR A 145 0.26 15.26 4.28
C THR A 145 -1.16 14.89 4.64
N SER A 146 -1.30 14.10 5.70
CA SER A 146 -2.62 13.77 6.26
C SER A 146 -3.25 14.99 6.93
N ILE A 147 -4.49 15.29 6.59
CA ILE A 147 -5.33 16.32 7.20
C ILE A 147 -6.08 15.71 8.38
N ALA A 148 -6.63 14.52 8.18
CA ALA A 148 -7.36 13.77 9.19
C ALA A 148 -7.26 12.27 8.94
N ASN A 149 -7.42 11.49 10.00
CA ASN A 149 -7.52 10.04 9.87
C ASN A 149 -8.61 9.49 10.80
N PHE A 150 -9.15 8.34 10.44
CA PHE A 150 -10.19 7.64 11.19
C PHE A 150 -9.84 6.16 11.26
N SER A 151 -9.68 5.63 12.46
CA SER A 151 -9.54 4.20 12.66
C SER A 151 -10.92 3.54 12.76
N LEU A 152 -11.11 2.44 12.05
CA LEU A 152 -12.36 1.69 12.03
C LEU A 152 -12.52 0.70 13.19
N GLY A 153 -11.51 0.60 14.04
CA GLY A 153 -11.48 -0.33 15.17
C GLY A 153 -11.16 -1.78 14.78
N GLY A 154 -10.86 -2.60 15.77
CA GLY A 154 -10.25 -3.93 15.61
C GLY A 154 -11.13 -5.03 15.00
N THR A 155 -12.39 -4.77 14.67
CA THR A 155 -13.29 -5.74 14.02
C THR A 155 -13.43 -5.53 12.52
N ALA A 156 -13.12 -4.35 12.02
CA ALA A 156 -13.13 -4.05 10.60
C ALA A 156 -11.89 -4.65 9.92
N LYS A 157 -12.10 -5.28 8.75
CA LYS A 157 -11.02 -5.88 7.96
C LYS A 157 -10.62 -5.04 6.75
N GLY A 158 -11.30 -3.94 6.52
CA GLY A 158 -11.03 -3.05 5.41
C GLY A 158 -12.15 -2.07 5.13
N VAL A 159 -11.82 -1.06 4.35
CA VAL A 159 -12.74 -0.08 3.80
C VAL A 159 -13.16 -0.57 2.42
N ALA A 160 -14.43 -0.94 2.27
CA ALA A 160 -14.93 -1.47 1.00
C ALA A 160 -15.31 -0.37 -0.01
N ALA A 161 -15.76 0.78 0.50
CA ALA A 161 -16.13 1.92 -0.33
C ALA A 161 -16.05 3.21 0.51
N LEU A 162 -15.79 4.30 -0.19
CA LEU A 162 -15.71 5.62 0.42
C LEU A 162 -16.14 6.64 -0.63
N SER A 163 -16.74 7.73 -0.19
CA SER A 163 -17.10 8.84 -1.07
C SER A 163 -17.06 10.15 -0.30
N ILE A 164 -16.54 11.19 -0.97
CA ILE A 164 -16.54 12.55 -0.47
C ILE A 164 -17.79 13.24 -1.00
N SER A 165 -18.63 13.78 -0.08
CA SER A 165 -19.81 14.53 -0.47
C SER A 165 -19.39 15.80 -1.22
N PRO A 166 -19.97 16.11 -2.37
CA PRO A 166 -19.81 17.40 -3.00
C PRO A 166 -20.52 18.44 -2.11
N CYS A 167 -19.77 19.40 -1.60
CA CYS A 167 -20.30 20.56 -0.88
C CYS A 167 -20.45 21.74 -1.81
#